data_eb234f067cdb85368a3ca1a6bbc382f2
#
_entry.id   eb234f067cdb85368a3ca1a6bbc382f2
#
_cell.length_a   1.000
_cell.length_b   1.000
_cell.length_c   1.000
_cell.angle_alpha   90.00
_cell.angle_beta   90.00
_cell.angle_gamma   90.00
#
_symmetry.space_group_name_H-M   'P 1'
#
loop_
_entity.id
_entity.type
_entity.pdbx_description
1 polymer ?
#
loop_
_entity_poly.entity_id
_entity_poly.type
_entity_poly.pdbx_seq_one_letter_code
_entity_poly.pdbx_strand_id
1 'polypeptide(L)'
;MRWMTFAIAILSTTVSPSGQSQRPAIIDLWTIGKPAFGIYAPNENAGPRGQGPRPAVYTREGGEKLAMNPLYDFVFLNLEGSYDGAAIKAIADGLRSISAAGHKALIVRIPPIEKDGADATRTRVKEAFDAGADGVTIPHVRSVDEAKQAIGFFRDARANVWSPANRTGDRIAMLMLEDPAAVAQAREIADLTGYSILACGIGSLAQALGGDREGAEAGTQKVLAEARRAKLVDMLTFNAQDAGKRVKEGFLALLTQGAAADDAIRAGRAAAGR
;
A
#
# COMPACT_ATOMS: atom_id res chain seq x y z
N MET A 1 45.01 -12.97 -58.74
CA MET A 1 43.81 -12.20 -58.33
C MET A 1 43.39 -12.67 -57.00
N ARG A 2 43.63 -11.90 -55.87
CA ARG A 2 43.27 -12.18 -54.55
C ARG A 2 41.97 -11.42 -54.23
N TRP A 3 40.91 -12.11 -53.88
CA TRP A 3 39.65 -11.50 -53.44
C TRP A 3 39.74 -11.24 -51.94
N MET A 4 39.67 -9.97 -51.57
CA MET A 4 39.49 -9.55 -50.14
C MET A 4 38.02 -9.54 -49.81
N THR A 5 37.61 -10.41 -48.90
CA THR A 5 36.26 -10.44 -48.33
C THR A 5 36.22 -9.46 -47.17
N PHE A 6 35.45 -8.38 -47.29
CA PHE A 6 35.17 -7.48 -46.17
C PHE A 6 34.01 -8.06 -45.34
N ALA A 7 34.26 -8.39 -44.08
CA ALA A 7 33.24 -8.73 -43.12
C ALA A 7 32.70 -7.45 -42.47
N ILE A 8 31.43 -7.13 -42.73
CA ILE A 8 30.72 -6.04 -42.05
C ILE A 8 30.21 -6.59 -40.71
N ALA A 9 30.78 -6.14 -39.60
CA ALA A 9 30.27 -6.39 -38.27
C ALA A 9 29.06 -5.47 -38.01
N ILE A 10 27.87 -6.05 -37.97
CA ILE A 10 26.66 -5.33 -37.54
C ILE A 10 26.67 -5.30 -36.00
N LEU A 11 26.98 -4.16 -35.41
CA LEU A 11 26.76 -3.89 -34.00
C LEU A 11 25.24 -3.78 -33.76
N SER A 12 24.65 -4.82 -33.24
CA SER A 12 23.29 -4.78 -32.70
C SER A 12 23.30 -4.03 -31.38
N THR A 13 22.94 -2.76 -31.37
CA THR A 13 22.65 -2.02 -30.15
C THR A 13 21.33 -2.54 -29.61
N THR A 14 21.38 -3.41 -28.60
CA THR A 14 20.21 -3.77 -27.80
C THR A 14 19.81 -2.56 -26.99
N VAL A 15 18.80 -1.83 -27.47
CA VAL A 15 18.08 -0.85 -26.67
C VAL A 15 17.32 -1.61 -25.61
N SER A 16 17.80 -1.56 -24.37
CA SER A 16 17.02 -2.04 -23.22
C SER A 16 15.73 -1.24 -23.16
N PRO A 17 14.55 -1.89 -23.05
CA PRO A 17 13.30 -1.15 -22.88
C PRO A 17 13.33 -0.45 -21.53
N SER A 18 13.56 0.86 -21.54
CA SER A 18 13.44 1.72 -20.39
C SER A 18 11.99 1.75 -19.94
N GLY A 19 11.72 1.27 -18.71
CA GLY A 19 10.58 1.73 -17.93
C GLY A 19 9.32 0.88 -17.90
N GLN A 20 9.36 -0.43 -18.05
CA GLN A 20 8.27 -1.24 -17.49
C GLN A 20 8.41 -1.27 -15.97
N SER A 21 7.47 -0.62 -15.27
CA SER A 21 7.39 -0.76 -13.81
C SER A 21 7.19 -2.24 -13.49
N GLN A 22 8.11 -2.81 -12.73
CA GLN A 22 7.99 -4.20 -12.32
C GLN A 22 6.75 -4.31 -11.41
N ARG A 23 5.81 -5.19 -11.77
CA ARG A 23 4.60 -5.45 -10.98
C ARG A 23 5.01 -5.83 -9.55
N PRO A 24 4.41 -5.22 -8.50
CA PRO A 24 4.70 -5.55 -7.12
C PRO A 24 4.41 -7.02 -6.80
N ALA A 25 5.37 -7.73 -6.20
CA ALA A 25 5.24 -9.15 -5.87
C ALA A 25 4.08 -9.48 -4.92
N ILE A 26 3.62 -8.50 -4.12
CA ILE A 26 2.46 -8.70 -3.24
C ILE A 26 1.17 -8.95 -4.01
N ILE A 27 1.05 -8.46 -5.24
CA ILE A 27 -0.11 -8.73 -6.11
C ILE A 27 -0.17 -10.23 -6.46
N ASP A 28 0.99 -10.87 -6.66
CA ASP A 28 1.05 -12.30 -6.96
C ASP A 28 0.67 -13.13 -5.73
N LEU A 29 1.07 -12.71 -4.52
CA LEU A 29 0.61 -13.32 -3.27
C LEU A 29 -0.93 -13.25 -3.14
N TRP A 30 -1.50 -12.08 -3.36
CA TRP A 30 -2.96 -11.90 -3.28
C TRP A 30 -3.71 -12.69 -4.35
N THR A 31 -3.14 -12.81 -5.55
CA THR A 31 -3.74 -13.58 -6.65
C THR A 31 -3.92 -15.05 -6.29
N ILE A 32 -3.03 -15.60 -5.45
CA ILE A 32 -3.09 -16.99 -4.96
C ILE A 32 -3.67 -17.09 -3.54
N GLY A 33 -4.27 -16.01 -3.02
CA GLY A 33 -4.93 -15.99 -1.71
C GLY A 33 -3.97 -16.05 -0.51
N LYS A 34 -2.68 -15.67 -0.68
CA LYS A 34 -1.72 -15.61 0.41
C LYS A 34 -1.59 -14.20 0.96
N PRO A 35 -1.53 -14.04 2.30
CA PRO A 35 -1.36 -12.73 2.91
C PRO A 35 0.03 -12.17 2.67
N ALA A 36 0.12 -10.85 2.48
CA ALA A 36 1.32 -10.05 2.48
C ALA A 36 1.48 -9.33 3.81
N PHE A 37 2.72 -9.20 4.29
CA PHE A 37 3.07 -8.56 5.56
C PHE A 37 3.90 -7.32 5.35
N GLY A 38 3.44 -6.20 5.90
CA GLY A 38 4.07 -4.90 5.73
C GLY A 38 4.45 -4.22 7.03
N ILE A 39 5.28 -3.21 6.87
CA ILE A 39 5.78 -2.34 7.94
C ILE A 39 5.45 -0.88 7.64
N TYR A 40 5.02 -0.13 8.64
CA TYR A 40 5.06 1.33 8.53
C TYR A 40 6.51 1.80 8.39
N ALA A 41 6.78 2.65 7.40
CA ALA A 41 8.07 3.33 7.30
C ALA A 41 8.32 4.12 8.60
N PRO A 42 9.40 3.84 9.34
CA PRO A 42 9.67 4.55 10.58
C PRO A 42 10.07 5.99 10.29
N ASN A 43 9.56 6.94 11.08
CA ASN A 43 10.05 8.30 11.08
C ASN A 43 11.45 8.32 11.70
N GLU A 44 12.48 8.65 10.91
CA GLU A 44 13.89 8.67 11.33
C GLU A 44 14.21 9.82 12.31
N ASN A 45 13.34 10.83 12.41
CA ASN A 45 13.42 11.93 13.36
C ASN A 45 12.47 11.75 14.56
N ALA A 46 11.98 10.53 14.81
CA ALA A 46 11.15 10.27 15.97
C ALA A 46 11.96 10.49 17.26
N GLY A 47 11.61 11.54 18.01
CA GLY A 47 12.22 11.81 19.32
C GLY A 47 11.82 10.78 20.36
N PRO A 48 12.51 10.77 21.53
CA PRO A 48 12.11 9.97 22.68
C PRO A 48 10.64 10.22 23.07
N ARG A 49 9.96 9.21 23.61
CA ARG A 49 8.58 9.35 24.09
C ARG A 49 8.47 10.51 25.08
N GLY A 50 7.46 11.38 24.90
CA GLY A 50 7.21 12.53 25.76
C GLY A 50 7.85 13.86 25.28
N GLN A 51 8.64 13.84 24.22
CA GLN A 51 9.05 15.07 23.52
C GLN A 51 7.97 15.44 22.48
N GLY A 52 7.78 16.76 22.28
CA GLY A 52 6.80 17.27 21.32
C GLY A 52 7.01 16.72 19.89
N PRO A 53 6.01 16.87 19.01
CA PRO A 53 6.09 16.36 17.66
C PRO A 53 7.23 17.03 16.89
N ARG A 54 8.02 16.24 16.17
CA ARG A 54 9.07 16.68 15.26
C ARG A 54 8.65 16.44 13.82
N PRO A 55 9.10 17.26 12.87
CA PRO A 55 8.89 16.95 11.46
C PRO A 55 9.38 15.54 11.14
N ALA A 56 8.55 14.78 10.43
CA ALA A 56 8.94 13.44 9.99
C ALA A 56 10.07 13.55 8.96
N VAL A 57 11.02 12.62 9.05
CA VAL A 57 12.14 12.51 8.11
C VAL A 57 12.15 11.09 7.57
N TYR A 58 12.23 10.99 6.25
CA TYR A 58 12.32 9.73 5.52
C TYR A 58 13.44 9.86 4.49
N THR A 59 14.42 8.96 4.56
CA THR A 59 15.61 9.03 3.71
C THR A 59 15.71 7.84 2.76
N ARG A 60 16.57 7.96 1.76
CA ARG A 60 16.93 6.85 0.88
C ARG A 60 17.56 5.71 1.68
N GLU A 61 18.44 6.03 2.61
CA GLU A 61 19.11 5.07 3.49
C GLU A 61 18.09 4.31 4.36
N GLY A 62 17.02 4.99 4.82
CA GLY A 62 15.89 4.37 5.49
C GLY A 62 15.18 3.36 4.58
N GLY A 63 14.95 3.74 3.32
CA GLY A 63 14.40 2.84 2.29
C GLY A 63 15.28 1.62 2.03
N GLU A 64 16.61 1.80 1.95
CA GLU A 64 17.58 0.71 1.79
C GLU A 64 17.55 -0.30 2.95
N LYS A 65 17.47 0.20 4.20
CA LYS A 65 17.32 -0.66 5.39
C LYS A 65 16.02 -1.48 5.34
N LEU A 66 14.92 -0.86 4.91
CA LEU A 66 13.64 -1.55 4.73
C LEU A 66 13.70 -2.60 3.61
N ALA A 67 14.41 -2.30 2.51
CA ALA A 67 14.62 -3.25 1.41
C ALA A 67 15.37 -4.50 1.87
N MET A 68 16.39 -4.35 2.71
CA MET A 68 17.23 -5.46 3.17
C MET A 68 16.53 -6.43 4.13
N ASN A 69 15.43 -6.02 4.80
CA ASN A 69 14.74 -6.91 5.72
C ASN A 69 13.86 -7.93 4.97
N PRO A 70 14.17 -9.24 4.97
CA PRO A 70 13.45 -10.24 4.19
C PRO A 70 12.03 -10.53 4.71
N LEU A 71 11.67 -10.04 5.89
CA LEU A 71 10.36 -10.25 6.48
C LEU A 71 9.27 -9.41 5.81
N TYR A 72 9.64 -8.24 5.26
CA TYR A 72 8.68 -7.29 4.71
C TYR A 72 8.35 -7.60 3.25
N ASP A 73 7.07 -7.76 2.95
CA ASP A 73 6.58 -7.86 1.57
C ASP A 73 6.26 -6.47 0.99
N PHE A 74 5.86 -5.50 1.86
CA PHE A 74 5.61 -4.11 1.47
C PHE A 74 5.96 -3.13 2.58
N VAL A 75 6.14 -1.87 2.19
CA VAL A 75 6.35 -0.73 3.07
C VAL A 75 5.16 0.21 2.94
N PHE A 76 4.64 0.69 4.07
CA PHE A 76 3.54 1.63 4.14
C PHE A 76 4.04 2.98 4.65
N LEU A 77 4.07 3.99 3.78
CA LEU A 77 4.49 5.35 4.12
C LEU A 77 3.26 6.19 4.46
N ASN A 78 3.13 6.59 5.72
CA ASN A 78 1.99 7.37 6.17
C ASN A 78 2.28 8.88 6.10
N LEU A 79 1.69 9.54 5.12
CA LEU A 79 1.77 11.00 4.92
C LEU A 79 0.41 11.70 5.11
N GLU A 80 -0.52 11.08 5.83
CA GLU A 80 -1.86 11.62 6.09
C GLU A 80 -1.83 12.98 6.77
N GLY A 81 -0.94 13.14 7.75
CA GLY A 81 -0.80 14.39 8.52
C GLY A 81 -0.18 15.53 7.70
N SER A 82 0.80 15.22 6.85
CA SER A 82 1.52 16.18 6.01
C SER A 82 2.06 15.45 4.78
N TYR A 83 1.62 15.87 3.60
CA TYR A 83 2.08 15.29 2.34
C TYR A 83 3.51 15.76 2.03
N ASP A 84 4.36 14.80 1.64
CA ASP A 84 5.74 15.05 1.24
C ASP A 84 6.13 14.12 0.06
N GLY A 85 6.12 14.67 -1.15
CA GLY A 85 6.52 13.96 -2.36
C GLY A 85 8.01 13.59 -2.39
N ALA A 86 8.87 14.36 -1.73
CA ALA A 86 10.31 14.07 -1.63
C ALA A 86 10.55 12.84 -0.73
N ALA A 87 9.80 12.70 0.35
CA ALA A 87 9.81 11.51 1.20
C ALA A 87 9.42 10.24 0.42
N ILE A 88 8.39 10.33 -0.44
CA ILE A 88 7.98 9.20 -1.29
C ILE A 88 9.14 8.79 -2.20
N LYS A 89 9.73 9.77 -2.89
CA LYS A 89 10.85 9.50 -3.79
C LYS A 89 12.05 8.90 -3.07
N ALA A 90 12.42 9.43 -1.91
CA ALA A 90 13.55 8.96 -1.12
C ALA A 90 13.38 7.48 -0.73
N ILE A 91 12.24 7.12 -0.16
CA ILE A 91 11.94 5.72 0.22
C ILE A 91 11.87 4.83 -1.02
N ALA A 92 11.21 5.26 -2.11
CA ALA A 92 11.12 4.50 -3.35
C ALA A 92 12.51 4.21 -3.95
N ASP A 93 13.38 5.22 -4.01
CA ASP A 93 14.76 5.08 -4.52
C ASP A 93 15.56 4.11 -3.64
N GLY A 94 15.41 4.18 -2.31
CA GLY A 94 16.04 3.26 -1.37
C GLY A 94 15.57 1.81 -1.55
N LEU A 95 14.26 1.59 -1.63
CA LEU A 95 13.70 0.26 -1.84
C LEU A 95 14.17 -0.39 -3.14
N ARG A 96 14.40 0.39 -4.21
CA ARG A 96 14.83 -0.09 -5.52
C ARG A 96 16.33 -0.20 -5.69
N SER A 97 17.14 0.43 -4.82
CA SER A 97 18.59 0.37 -4.90
C SER A 97 19.15 -1.03 -4.58
N ILE A 98 18.38 -1.86 -3.87
CA ILE A 98 18.78 -3.20 -3.43
C ILE A 98 18.12 -4.26 -4.34
N SER A 99 18.67 -4.47 -5.52
CA SER A 99 18.11 -5.41 -6.51
C SER A 99 18.00 -6.86 -6.02
N ALA A 100 18.91 -7.32 -5.16
CA ALA A 100 18.90 -8.66 -4.58
C ALA A 100 17.75 -8.92 -3.60
N ALA A 101 17.12 -7.85 -3.07
CA ALA A 101 16.01 -7.98 -2.10
C ALA A 101 14.64 -8.23 -2.79
N GLY A 102 14.56 -8.16 -4.12
CA GLY A 102 13.30 -8.17 -4.85
C GLY A 102 12.55 -6.83 -4.76
N HIS A 103 11.46 -6.70 -5.49
CA HIS A 103 10.66 -5.48 -5.50
C HIS A 103 9.65 -5.46 -4.33
N LYS A 104 10.00 -4.80 -3.23
CA LYS A 104 9.03 -4.52 -2.15
C LYS A 104 8.13 -3.38 -2.56
N ALA A 105 6.81 -3.58 -2.44
CA ALA A 105 5.85 -2.54 -2.78
C ALA A 105 5.93 -1.37 -1.80
N LEU A 106 5.88 -0.14 -2.32
CA LEU A 106 5.68 1.07 -1.54
C LEU A 106 4.21 1.52 -1.67
N ILE A 107 3.45 1.45 -0.58
CA ILE A 107 2.08 1.96 -0.49
C ILE A 107 2.11 3.25 0.32
N VAL A 108 1.57 4.33 -0.24
CA VAL A 108 1.59 5.67 0.37
C VAL A 108 0.18 6.07 0.79
N ARG A 109 -0.01 6.41 2.06
CA ARG A 109 -1.25 7.02 2.56
C ARG A 109 -1.12 8.53 2.44
N ILE A 110 -1.97 9.15 1.63
CA ILE A 110 -2.02 10.60 1.43
C ILE A 110 -3.04 11.24 2.38
N PRO A 111 -3.05 12.57 2.55
CA PRO A 111 -4.11 13.27 3.29
C PRO A 111 -5.51 12.99 2.73
N PRO A 112 -6.54 12.94 3.59
CA PRO A 112 -7.92 12.67 3.16
C PRO A 112 -8.48 13.78 2.27
N ILE A 113 -9.48 13.43 1.46
CA ILE A 113 -10.19 14.39 0.59
C ILE A 113 -10.78 15.55 1.40
N GLU A 114 -11.32 15.26 2.58
CA GLU A 114 -11.92 16.24 3.47
C GLU A 114 -10.96 17.36 3.88
N LYS A 115 -9.69 17.02 4.09
CA LYS A 115 -8.68 17.96 4.61
C LYS A 115 -8.33 19.04 3.60
N ASP A 116 -8.08 18.65 2.35
CA ASP A 116 -7.46 19.54 1.36
C ASP A 116 -8.25 19.63 0.05
N GLY A 117 -9.37 18.90 -0.05
CA GLY A 117 -10.27 18.92 -1.20
C GLY A 117 -9.87 17.95 -2.32
N ALA A 118 -10.80 17.77 -3.25
CA ALA A 118 -10.71 16.81 -4.33
C ALA A 118 -9.54 17.06 -5.29
N ASP A 119 -9.27 18.33 -5.63
CA ASP A 119 -8.24 18.69 -6.61
C ASP A 119 -6.83 18.46 -6.05
N ALA A 120 -6.62 18.78 -4.77
CA ALA A 120 -5.36 18.48 -4.10
C ALA A 120 -5.13 16.96 -4.00
N THR A 121 -6.16 16.19 -3.65
CA THR A 121 -6.07 14.72 -3.58
C THR A 121 -5.78 14.12 -4.95
N ARG A 122 -6.46 14.57 -6.02
CA ARG A 122 -6.19 14.15 -7.40
C ARG A 122 -4.72 14.38 -7.80
N THR A 123 -4.21 15.57 -7.49
CA THR A 123 -2.81 15.95 -7.77
C THR A 123 -1.84 15.01 -7.02
N ARG A 124 -2.08 14.79 -5.73
CA ARG A 124 -1.23 13.94 -4.88
C ARG A 124 -1.22 12.48 -5.31
N VAL A 125 -2.35 11.94 -5.77
CA VAL A 125 -2.40 10.57 -6.33
C VAL A 125 -1.43 10.45 -7.51
N LYS A 126 -1.47 11.40 -8.43
CA LYS A 126 -0.55 11.42 -9.58
C LYS A 126 0.90 11.58 -9.14
N GLU A 127 1.19 12.57 -8.30
CA GLU A 127 2.54 12.86 -7.80
C GLU A 127 3.14 11.66 -7.03
N ALA A 128 2.33 10.96 -6.23
CA ALA A 128 2.79 9.78 -5.50
C ALA A 128 3.24 8.65 -6.45
N PHE A 129 2.48 8.37 -7.52
CA PHE A 129 2.89 7.40 -8.52
C PHE A 129 4.13 7.87 -9.31
N ASP A 130 4.20 9.14 -9.68
CA ASP A 130 5.34 9.73 -10.40
C ASP A 130 6.62 9.70 -9.51
N ALA A 131 6.48 9.89 -8.21
CA ALA A 131 7.57 9.78 -7.23
C ALA A 131 7.98 8.33 -6.95
N GLY A 132 7.25 7.35 -7.46
CA GLY A 132 7.63 5.95 -7.42
C GLY A 132 6.85 5.09 -6.44
N ALA A 133 5.70 5.53 -5.92
CA ALA A 133 4.80 4.65 -5.19
C ALA A 133 4.25 3.54 -6.10
N ASP A 134 4.12 2.34 -5.56
CA ASP A 134 3.43 1.22 -6.20
C ASP A 134 1.94 1.24 -5.89
N GLY A 135 1.58 1.84 -4.77
CA GLY A 135 0.20 1.98 -4.33
C GLY A 135 -0.07 3.32 -3.64
N VAL A 136 -1.31 3.77 -3.74
CA VAL A 136 -1.78 4.95 -3.02
C VAL A 136 -3.04 4.61 -2.25
N THR A 137 -3.08 5.07 -0.99
CA THR A 137 -4.20 4.93 -0.07
C THR A 137 -4.89 6.28 0.10
N ILE A 138 -6.19 6.31 -0.16
CA ILE A 138 -7.06 7.44 0.19
C ILE A 138 -7.80 7.07 1.49
N PRO A 139 -7.45 7.71 2.62
CA PRO A 139 -8.07 7.44 3.91
C PRO A 139 -9.40 8.18 4.05
N HIS A 140 -10.16 7.82 5.10
CA HIS A 140 -11.40 8.50 5.51
C HIS A 140 -12.42 8.67 4.39
N VAL A 141 -12.57 7.66 3.53
CA VAL A 141 -13.65 7.63 2.53
C VAL A 141 -14.98 7.49 3.26
N ARG A 142 -15.88 8.46 3.11
CA ARG A 142 -17.08 8.62 3.95
C ARG A 142 -18.38 8.15 3.31
N SER A 143 -18.39 7.97 2.00
CA SER A 143 -19.58 7.57 1.25
C SER A 143 -19.26 6.87 -0.06
N VAL A 144 -20.28 6.26 -0.67
CA VAL A 144 -20.19 5.68 -2.01
C VAL A 144 -19.77 6.73 -3.06
N ASP A 145 -20.26 7.96 -2.94
CA ASP A 145 -19.94 9.00 -3.92
C ASP A 145 -18.49 9.49 -3.76
N GLU A 146 -18.01 9.61 -2.53
CA GLU A 146 -16.60 9.92 -2.28
C GLU A 146 -15.68 8.77 -2.73
N ALA A 147 -16.11 7.51 -2.58
CA ALA A 147 -15.40 6.35 -3.11
C ALA A 147 -15.31 6.38 -4.65
N LYS A 148 -16.41 6.71 -5.35
CA LYS A 148 -16.40 6.90 -6.81
C LYS A 148 -15.45 8.02 -7.24
N GLN A 149 -15.45 9.14 -6.49
CA GLN A 149 -14.55 10.25 -6.73
C GLN A 149 -13.08 9.83 -6.55
N ALA A 150 -12.76 9.14 -5.46
CA ALA A 150 -11.44 8.59 -5.17
C ALA A 150 -10.95 7.64 -6.27
N ILE A 151 -11.80 6.72 -6.73
CA ILE A 151 -11.50 5.83 -7.86
C ILE A 151 -11.23 6.64 -9.14
N GLY A 152 -11.97 7.73 -9.35
CA GLY A 152 -11.75 8.65 -10.46
C GLY A 152 -10.33 9.24 -10.48
N PHE A 153 -9.74 9.54 -9.32
CA PHE A 153 -8.38 10.09 -9.24
C PHE A 153 -7.31 9.10 -9.71
N PHE A 154 -7.46 7.80 -9.45
CA PHE A 154 -6.55 6.77 -9.97
C PHE A 154 -6.63 6.67 -11.50
N ARG A 155 -7.84 6.77 -12.06
CA ARG A 155 -8.04 6.80 -13.52
C ARG A 155 -7.43 8.06 -14.13
N ASP A 156 -7.61 9.23 -13.53
CA ASP A 156 -7.06 10.51 -13.99
C ASP A 156 -5.52 10.48 -13.96
N ALA A 157 -4.93 9.80 -13.00
CA ALA A 157 -3.50 9.53 -12.92
C ALA A 157 -3.02 8.48 -13.95
N ARG A 158 -3.93 7.89 -14.75
CA ARG A 158 -3.65 6.80 -15.70
C ARG A 158 -2.99 5.58 -15.05
N ALA A 159 -3.30 5.33 -13.78
CA ALA A 159 -2.78 4.18 -13.07
C ALA A 159 -3.43 2.89 -13.60
N ASN A 160 -2.58 1.92 -13.99
CA ASN A 160 -3.05 0.59 -14.37
C ASN A 160 -3.33 -0.23 -13.09
N VAL A 161 -4.44 0.09 -12.43
CA VAL A 161 -4.78 -0.47 -11.13
C VAL A 161 -5.11 -1.96 -11.24
N TRP A 162 -4.41 -2.79 -10.47
CA TRP A 162 -4.78 -4.18 -10.28
C TRP A 162 -6.08 -4.29 -9.45
N SER A 163 -6.99 -5.11 -9.91
CA SER A 163 -8.29 -5.30 -9.24
C SER A 163 -8.93 -6.62 -9.68
N PRO A 164 -10.04 -7.05 -9.06
CA PRO A 164 -10.82 -8.19 -9.56
C PRO A 164 -11.22 -8.06 -11.03
N ALA A 165 -11.47 -6.85 -11.51
CA ALA A 165 -11.83 -6.55 -12.90
C ALA A 165 -10.61 -6.36 -13.83
N ASN A 166 -9.41 -6.12 -13.28
CA ASN A 166 -8.17 -5.92 -14.05
C ASN A 166 -7.01 -6.71 -13.44
N ARG A 167 -6.86 -7.96 -13.83
CA ARG A 167 -5.81 -8.85 -13.30
C ARG A 167 -4.40 -8.56 -13.83
N THR A 168 -4.27 -7.75 -14.86
CA THR A 168 -3.00 -7.37 -15.47
C THR A 168 -2.44 -6.04 -14.92
N GLY A 169 -3.19 -5.40 -14.01
CA GLY A 169 -2.74 -4.17 -13.37
C GLY A 169 -1.44 -4.34 -12.57
N ASP A 170 -0.69 -3.26 -12.46
CA ASP A 170 0.61 -3.17 -11.79
C ASP A 170 0.67 -2.05 -10.73
N ARG A 171 -0.45 -1.36 -10.49
CA ARG A 171 -0.63 -0.35 -9.44
C ARG A 171 -1.66 -0.79 -8.41
N ILE A 172 -1.53 -0.29 -7.19
CA ILE A 172 -2.42 -0.58 -6.08
C ILE A 172 -3.19 0.69 -5.72
N ALA A 173 -4.52 0.58 -5.69
CA ALA A 173 -5.41 1.63 -5.21
C ALA A 173 -6.13 1.12 -3.97
N MET A 174 -6.05 1.86 -2.87
CA MET A 174 -6.66 1.49 -1.60
C MET A 174 -7.60 2.58 -1.10
N LEU A 175 -8.80 2.17 -0.68
CA LEU A 175 -9.77 2.99 0.02
C LEU A 175 -9.86 2.53 1.47
N MET A 176 -9.87 3.49 2.42
CA MET A 176 -10.04 3.16 3.85
C MET A 176 -11.34 3.75 4.38
N LEU A 177 -12.13 2.89 5.05
CA LEU A 177 -13.33 3.24 5.77
C LEU A 177 -12.98 3.38 7.25
N GLU A 178 -13.26 4.54 7.84
CA GLU A 178 -12.80 4.89 9.18
C GLU A 178 -13.89 5.54 10.04
N ASP A 179 -15.12 5.61 9.52
CA ASP A 179 -16.29 6.07 10.29
C ASP A 179 -17.50 5.14 10.12
N PRO A 180 -18.46 5.19 11.08
CA PRO A 180 -19.62 4.30 11.07
C PRO A 180 -20.51 4.43 9.83
N ALA A 181 -20.66 5.65 9.28
CA ALA A 181 -21.51 5.88 8.11
C ALA A 181 -20.92 5.26 6.86
N ALA A 182 -19.58 5.34 6.71
CA ALA A 182 -18.87 4.68 5.62
C ALA A 182 -18.92 3.15 5.75
N VAL A 183 -18.72 2.62 6.97
CA VAL A 183 -18.83 1.18 7.25
C VAL A 183 -20.25 0.66 6.99
N ALA A 184 -21.28 1.48 7.24
CA ALA A 184 -22.65 1.11 6.89
C ALA A 184 -22.82 0.85 5.38
N GLN A 185 -22.10 1.59 4.52
CA GLN A 185 -22.12 1.53 3.06
C GLN A 185 -21.02 0.60 2.47
N ALA A 186 -20.37 -0.22 3.30
CA ALA A 186 -19.24 -1.06 2.86
C ALA A 186 -19.60 -1.97 1.69
N ARG A 187 -20.86 -2.45 1.60
CA ARG A 187 -21.33 -3.29 0.51
C ARG A 187 -21.32 -2.56 -0.83
N GLU A 188 -21.96 -1.40 -0.86
CA GLU A 188 -22.08 -0.56 -2.05
C GLU A 188 -20.70 -0.06 -2.52
N ILE A 189 -19.81 0.24 -1.57
CA ILE A 189 -18.43 0.63 -1.88
C ILE A 189 -17.64 -0.56 -2.44
N ALA A 190 -17.81 -1.76 -1.87
CA ALA A 190 -17.15 -2.96 -2.36
C ALA A 190 -17.58 -3.37 -3.76
N ASP A 191 -18.81 -3.01 -4.19
CA ASP A 191 -19.33 -3.29 -5.54
C ASP A 191 -18.76 -2.35 -6.62
N LEU A 192 -18.06 -1.28 -6.23
CA LEU A 192 -17.36 -0.40 -7.18
C LEU A 192 -16.15 -1.11 -7.77
N THR A 193 -15.78 -0.74 -8.99
CA THR A 193 -14.62 -1.32 -9.70
C THR A 193 -13.52 -0.29 -9.86
N GLY A 194 -12.27 -0.74 -10.08
CA GLY A 194 -11.13 0.14 -10.36
C GLY A 194 -10.25 0.44 -9.15
N TYR A 195 -10.35 -0.36 -8.08
CA TYR A 195 -9.44 -0.31 -6.94
C TYR A 195 -9.11 -1.73 -6.43
N SER A 196 -8.07 -1.84 -5.61
CA SER A 196 -7.45 -3.11 -5.22
C SER A 196 -7.85 -3.56 -3.81
N ILE A 197 -7.86 -2.61 -2.87
CA ILE A 197 -7.94 -2.87 -1.43
C ILE A 197 -9.06 -2.03 -0.84
N LEU A 198 -9.95 -2.69 -0.10
CA LEU A 198 -10.91 -2.05 0.79
C LEU A 198 -10.45 -2.31 2.23
N ALA A 199 -10.12 -1.29 2.97
CA ALA A 199 -9.56 -1.43 4.32
C ALA A 199 -10.44 -0.76 5.37
N CYS A 200 -10.36 -1.27 6.60
CA CYS A 200 -10.93 -0.60 7.77
C CYS A 200 -9.81 -0.08 8.67
N GLY A 201 -9.80 1.23 8.92
CA GLY A 201 -8.93 1.84 9.93
C GLY A 201 -9.49 1.63 11.33
N ILE A 202 -9.31 0.45 11.91
CA ILE A 202 -9.94 0.04 13.18
C ILE A 202 -9.69 1.02 14.33
N GLY A 203 -8.52 1.64 14.41
CA GLY A 203 -8.20 2.63 15.44
C GLY A 203 -9.03 3.91 15.30
N SER A 204 -9.12 4.45 14.08
CA SER A 204 -9.93 5.62 13.75
C SER A 204 -11.42 5.33 13.91
N LEU A 205 -11.87 4.14 13.50
CA LEU A 205 -13.25 3.71 13.68
C LEU A 205 -13.61 3.61 15.16
N ALA A 206 -12.73 3.03 16.00
CA ALA A 206 -12.95 2.99 17.45
C ALA A 206 -13.07 4.39 18.05
N GLN A 207 -12.23 5.34 17.59
CA GLN A 207 -12.33 6.73 18.03
C GLN A 207 -13.64 7.37 17.60
N ALA A 208 -14.08 7.16 16.35
CA ALA A 208 -15.36 7.66 15.83
C ALA A 208 -16.57 7.07 16.58
N LEU A 209 -16.44 5.86 17.14
CA LEU A 209 -17.42 5.18 17.98
C LEU A 209 -17.28 5.53 19.50
N GLY A 210 -16.57 6.62 19.84
CA GLY A 210 -16.43 7.04 21.24
C GLY A 210 -15.56 6.10 22.10
N GLY A 211 -14.67 5.33 21.49
CA GLY A 211 -13.80 4.37 22.16
C GLY A 211 -14.32 2.93 22.18
N ASP A 212 -15.45 2.66 21.54
CA ASP A 212 -16.04 1.31 21.43
C ASP A 212 -15.17 0.42 20.52
N ARG A 213 -14.35 -0.41 21.15
CA ARG A 213 -13.47 -1.36 20.46
C ARG A 213 -14.22 -2.57 19.91
N GLU A 214 -15.28 -3.00 20.54
CA GLU A 214 -16.09 -4.13 20.07
C GLU A 214 -16.88 -3.72 18.82
N GLY A 215 -17.47 -2.54 18.82
CA GLY A 215 -18.12 -1.96 17.66
C GLY A 215 -17.15 -1.74 16.50
N ALA A 216 -15.91 -1.30 16.77
CA ALA A 216 -14.88 -1.16 15.75
C ALA A 216 -14.43 -2.51 15.17
N GLU A 217 -14.30 -3.55 16.01
CA GLU A 217 -14.01 -4.91 15.55
C GLU A 217 -15.15 -5.43 14.67
N ALA A 218 -16.40 -5.26 15.09
CA ALA A 218 -17.58 -5.66 14.31
C ALA A 218 -17.63 -4.94 12.94
N GLY A 219 -17.34 -3.63 12.93
CA GLY A 219 -17.22 -2.86 11.69
C GLY A 219 -16.10 -3.37 10.77
N THR A 220 -14.95 -3.68 11.34
CA THR A 220 -13.81 -4.27 10.62
C THR A 220 -14.18 -5.60 9.98
N GLN A 221 -14.87 -6.49 10.71
CA GLN A 221 -15.33 -7.78 10.19
C GLN A 221 -16.39 -7.60 9.08
N LYS A 222 -17.25 -6.58 9.16
CA LYS A 222 -18.19 -6.24 8.10
C LYS A 222 -17.45 -5.82 6.82
N VAL A 223 -16.45 -4.95 6.93
CA VAL A 223 -15.63 -4.51 5.78
C VAL A 223 -14.89 -5.70 5.17
N LEU A 224 -14.26 -6.56 5.98
CA LEU A 224 -13.61 -7.79 5.51
C LEU A 224 -14.58 -8.70 4.75
N ALA A 225 -15.78 -8.91 5.28
CA ALA A 225 -16.78 -9.77 4.63
C ALA A 225 -17.16 -9.25 3.23
N GLU A 226 -17.36 -7.93 3.10
CA GLU A 226 -17.73 -7.31 1.82
C GLU A 226 -16.53 -7.26 0.85
N ALA A 227 -15.32 -6.98 1.33
CA ALA A 227 -14.10 -7.07 0.52
C ALA A 227 -13.92 -8.49 -0.07
N ARG A 228 -14.06 -9.53 0.77
CA ARG A 228 -13.96 -10.92 0.33
C ARG A 228 -15.06 -11.30 -0.67
N ARG A 229 -16.30 -10.86 -0.45
CA ARG A 229 -17.41 -11.06 -1.39
C ARG A 229 -17.11 -10.47 -2.76
N ALA A 230 -16.55 -9.27 -2.79
CA ALA A 230 -16.15 -8.55 -4.01
C ALA A 230 -14.79 -9.01 -4.56
N LYS A 231 -14.10 -9.97 -3.91
CA LYS A 231 -12.74 -10.44 -4.25
C LYS A 231 -11.67 -9.36 -4.21
N LEU A 232 -11.91 -8.32 -3.43
CA LEU A 232 -10.92 -7.29 -3.09
C LEU A 232 -9.98 -7.82 -2.00
N VAL A 233 -8.80 -7.21 -1.90
CA VAL A 233 -7.93 -7.38 -0.73
C VAL A 233 -8.50 -6.57 0.42
N ASP A 234 -8.36 -7.06 1.65
CA ASP A 234 -8.60 -6.27 2.86
C ASP A 234 -7.29 -6.07 3.62
N MET A 235 -7.08 -4.87 4.17
CA MET A 235 -5.90 -4.54 4.95
C MET A 235 -6.29 -4.19 6.38
N LEU A 236 -5.51 -4.73 7.35
CA LEU A 236 -5.66 -4.43 8.76
C LEU A 236 -4.30 -4.28 9.44
N THR A 237 -4.23 -3.43 10.47
CA THR A 237 -3.10 -3.41 11.39
C THR A 237 -3.17 -4.57 12.38
N PHE A 238 -2.03 -5.17 12.71
CA PHE A 238 -1.94 -6.34 13.57
C PHE A 238 -0.70 -6.30 14.47
N ASN A 239 -0.66 -7.20 15.45
CA ASN A 239 0.46 -7.41 16.35
C ASN A 239 0.74 -8.91 16.54
N ALA A 240 1.76 -9.27 17.32
CA ALA A 240 2.16 -10.67 17.50
C ALA A 240 1.07 -11.53 18.19
N GLN A 241 0.23 -10.92 19.04
CA GLN A 241 -0.80 -11.63 19.81
C GLN A 241 -2.00 -12.00 18.94
N ASP A 242 -2.35 -11.16 17.95
CA ASP A 242 -3.50 -11.39 17.08
C ASP A 242 -3.15 -11.87 15.66
N ALA A 243 -1.87 -11.97 15.31
CA ALA A 243 -1.39 -12.38 13.99
C ALA A 243 -2.07 -13.65 13.46
N GLY A 244 -2.12 -14.71 14.27
CA GLY A 244 -2.75 -15.97 13.90
C GLY A 244 -4.26 -15.84 13.69
N LYS A 245 -4.94 -15.00 14.48
CA LYS A 245 -6.36 -14.69 14.33
C LYS A 245 -6.60 -13.99 12.99
N ARG A 246 -5.87 -12.92 12.70
CA ARG A 246 -6.05 -12.11 11.48
C ARG A 246 -5.80 -12.90 10.20
N VAL A 247 -4.78 -13.76 10.19
CA VAL A 247 -4.53 -14.68 9.07
C VAL A 247 -5.68 -15.66 8.87
N LYS A 248 -6.21 -16.26 9.95
CA LYS A 248 -7.35 -17.20 9.88
C LYS A 248 -8.64 -16.52 9.43
N GLU A 249 -8.85 -15.27 9.81
CA GLU A 249 -9.98 -14.44 9.37
C GLU A 249 -9.92 -14.16 7.85
N GLY A 250 -8.73 -14.23 7.24
CA GLY A 250 -8.54 -14.10 5.80
C GLY A 250 -8.15 -12.71 5.33
N PHE A 251 -7.60 -11.87 6.22
CA PHE A 251 -6.95 -10.62 5.79
C PHE A 251 -5.75 -10.93 4.89
N LEU A 252 -5.67 -10.27 3.75
CA LEU A 252 -4.62 -10.50 2.75
C LEU A 252 -3.51 -9.44 2.78
N ALA A 253 -3.71 -8.32 3.46
CA ALA A 253 -2.66 -7.33 3.72
C ALA A 253 -2.62 -7.02 5.22
N LEU A 254 -1.51 -7.38 5.86
CA LEU A 254 -1.33 -7.23 7.30
C LEU A 254 -0.18 -6.28 7.59
N LEU A 255 -0.47 -5.18 8.29
CA LEU A 255 0.43 -4.06 8.51
C LEU A 255 0.76 -3.91 10.01
N THR A 256 2.04 -3.73 10.34
CA THR A 256 2.48 -3.54 11.73
C THR A 256 3.50 -2.41 11.87
N GLN A 257 3.86 -2.06 13.11
CA GLN A 257 4.81 -1.00 13.42
C GLN A 257 5.52 -1.21 14.76
N GLY A 258 6.58 -0.45 14.96
CA GLY A 258 7.30 -0.39 16.24
C GLY A 258 8.30 -1.51 16.44
N ALA A 259 8.88 -1.59 17.64
CA ALA A 259 10.00 -2.47 17.95
C ALA A 259 9.64 -3.97 17.87
N ALA A 260 8.38 -4.33 18.07
CA ALA A 260 7.90 -5.73 17.98
C ALA A 260 7.40 -6.11 16.58
N ALA A 261 7.62 -5.29 15.56
CA ALA A 261 7.09 -5.51 14.23
C ALA A 261 7.59 -6.80 13.59
N ASP A 262 8.88 -7.10 13.71
CA ASP A 262 9.48 -8.31 13.16
C ASP A 262 8.89 -9.58 13.79
N ASP A 263 8.64 -9.58 15.09
CA ASP A 263 8.03 -10.72 15.78
C ASP A 263 6.56 -10.91 15.36
N ALA A 264 5.82 -9.81 15.19
CA ALA A 264 4.46 -9.86 14.67
C ALA A 264 4.44 -10.47 13.25
N ILE A 265 5.35 -10.03 12.36
CA ILE A 265 5.44 -10.56 11.00
C ILE A 265 5.86 -12.02 10.99
N ARG A 266 6.84 -12.44 11.82
CA ARG A 266 7.20 -13.86 11.95
C ARG A 266 6.01 -14.71 12.37
N ALA A 267 5.26 -14.26 13.39
CA ALA A 267 4.05 -14.95 13.83
C ALA A 267 2.99 -15.04 12.72
N GLY A 268 2.78 -13.95 11.98
CA GLY A 268 1.85 -13.91 10.86
C GLY A 268 2.27 -14.84 9.72
N ARG A 269 3.55 -14.82 9.30
CA ARG A 269 4.10 -15.70 8.27
C ARG A 269 3.97 -17.17 8.66
N ALA A 270 4.32 -17.52 9.90
CA ALA A 270 4.14 -18.88 10.42
C ALA A 270 2.69 -19.34 10.37
N ALA A 271 1.74 -18.48 10.79
CA ALA A 271 0.30 -18.77 10.71
C ALA A 271 -0.20 -18.94 9.27
N ALA A 272 0.44 -18.29 8.30
CA ALA A 272 0.14 -18.35 6.87
C ALA A 272 0.87 -19.48 6.12
N GLY A 273 1.71 -20.25 6.79
CA GLY A 273 2.56 -21.26 6.15
C GLY A 273 3.62 -20.68 5.21
N ARG A 274 4.24 -19.56 5.63
CA ARG A 274 5.25 -18.82 4.84
C ARG A 274 6.54 -18.62 5.61
#